data_94e3bb406f7b9024553b6fbe0817c30e
#
_entry.id   94e3bb406f7b9024553b6fbe0817c30e
#
_cell.length_a   1.000
_cell.length_b   1.000
_cell.length_c   1.000
_cell.angle_alpha   90.00
_cell.angle_beta   90.00
_cell.angle_gamma   90.00
#
_symmetry.space_group_name_H-M   'P 1'
#
loop_
_entity.id
_entity.type
_entity.pdbx_description
1 polymer ?
#
loop_
_entity_poly.entity_id
_entity_poly.type
_entity_poly.pdbx_seq_one_letter_code
_entity_poly.pdbx_strand_id
1 'polypeptide(L)'
;LLMLMNSGRFHTEITRLSFEQKHLLFGSSANLTLTGTRFRVEEMQSEITDIADVIIDYGLMKYHSYAASSTLLDVENCTVHRYGVCYENIAEILRRHFDVALPPKPSD
;
A
#
# COMPACT_ATOMS: atom_id res chain seq x y z
N LEU A 1 1.15 -14.85 7.65
CA LEU A 1 1.50 -13.99 6.52
C LEU A 1 2.17 -12.72 7.06
N LEU A 2 3.39 -12.44 6.61
CA LEU A 2 4.07 -11.18 6.90
C LEU A 2 3.93 -10.25 5.70
N MET A 3 3.62 -8.99 5.96
CA MET A 3 3.52 -7.96 4.93
C MET A 3 4.53 -6.86 5.22
N LEU A 4 5.45 -6.63 4.29
CA LEU A 4 6.32 -5.47 4.32
C LEU A 4 5.60 -4.30 3.66
N MET A 5 5.41 -3.21 4.40
CA MET A 5 4.81 -1.99 3.86
C MET A 5 5.83 -0.86 3.87
N ASN A 6 5.82 -0.08 2.80
CA ASN A 6 6.56 1.17 2.72
C ASN A 6 5.66 2.24 2.12
N SER A 7 5.06 3.04 2.98
CA SER A 7 4.11 4.10 2.62
C SER A 7 4.71 5.51 2.79
N GLY A 8 6.02 5.63 2.64
CA GLY A 8 6.74 6.89 2.69
C GLY A 8 7.30 7.24 4.07
N ARG A 9 7.84 8.45 4.19
CA ARG A 9 8.65 8.89 5.35
C ARG A 9 7.86 8.85 6.67
N PHE A 10 6.62 9.30 6.67
CA PHE A 10 5.78 9.28 7.86
C PHE A 10 5.57 7.84 8.37
N HIS A 11 5.20 6.93 7.48
CA HIS A 11 4.99 5.52 7.81
C HIS A 11 6.28 4.88 8.33
N THR A 12 7.42 5.15 7.70
CA THR A 12 8.73 4.65 8.13
C THR A 12 9.04 5.11 9.55
N GLU A 13 8.81 6.39 9.86
CA GLU A 13 9.13 6.95 11.17
C GLU A 13 8.21 6.41 12.27
N ILE A 14 6.90 6.31 12.01
CA ILE A 14 5.98 5.74 13.01
C ILE A 14 6.25 4.26 13.26
N THR A 15 6.66 3.51 12.23
CA THR A 15 7.06 2.10 12.37
C THR A 15 8.31 1.97 13.22
N ARG A 16 9.32 2.83 13.01
CA ARG A 16 10.53 2.87 13.81
C ARG A 16 10.24 3.17 15.29
N LEU A 17 9.44 4.21 15.56
CA LEU A 17 9.04 4.58 16.91
C LEU A 17 8.23 3.48 17.62
N SER A 18 7.32 2.85 16.91
CA SER A 18 6.52 1.74 17.44
C SER A 18 7.41 0.55 17.80
N PHE A 19 8.37 0.23 16.95
CA PHE A 19 9.33 -0.85 17.20
C PHE A 19 10.19 -0.56 18.44
N GLU A 20 10.71 0.67 18.60
CA GLU A 20 11.48 1.09 19.77
C GLU A 20 10.67 0.99 21.07
N GLN A 21 9.37 1.26 21.00
CA GLN A 21 8.42 1.13 22.11
C GLN A 21 7.92 -0.31 22.30
N LYS A 22 8.38 -1.28 21.51
CA LYS A 22 7.94 -2.68 21.49
C LYS A 22 6.42 -2.83 21.22
N HIS A 23 5.86 -1.93 20.43
CA HIS A 23 4.49 -2.01 19.95
C HIS A 23 4.45 -2.53 18.54
N LEU A 24 3.52 -3.45 18.24
CA LEU A 24 3.25 -3.91 16.88
C LEU A 24 2.33 -2.92 16.19
N LEU A 25 2.69 -2.55 14.97
CA LEU A 25 1.87 -1.72 14.11
C LEU A 25 1.12 -2.58 13.11
N PHE A 26 -0.19 -2.40 13.04
CA PHE A 26 -1.04 -3.09 12.07
C PHE A 26 -1.64 -2.09 11.11
N GLY A 27 -1.76 -2.47 9.83
CA GLY A 27 -2.43 -1.67 8.81
C GLY A 27 -3.71 -2.34 8.33
N SER A 28 -4.70 -1.53 8.04
CA SER A 28 -5.94 -1.95 7.38
C SER A 28 -6.32 -0.93 6.32
N SER A 29 -7.08 -1.36 5.33
CA SER A 29 -7.60 -0.48 4.30
C SER A 29 -8.63 0.49 4.88
N ALA A 30 -8.51 1.78 4.58
CA ALA A 30 -9.42 2.82 5.06
C ALA A 30 -10.65 2.96 4.15
N ASN A 31 -11.35 1.85 3.91
CA ASN A 31 -12.58 1.79 3.14
C ASN A 31 -13.44 0.61 3.59
N LEU A 32 -14.75 0.72 3.42
CA LEU A 32 -15.65 -0.41 3.63
C LEU A 32 -15.42 -1.49 2.57
N THR A 33 -15.73 -2.73 2.90
CA THR A 33 -15.56 -3.88 2.01
C THR A 33 -16.24 -3.63 0.65
N LEU A 34 -15.52 -3.88 -0.43
CA LEU A 34 -15.97 -3.74 -1.83
C LEU A 34 -16.29 -2.30 -2.29
N THR A 35 -15.94 -1.27 -1.52
CA THR A 35 -16.20 0.13 -1.93
C THR A 35 -15.05 0.78 -2.70
N GLY A 36 -13.96 0.07 -2.91
CA GLY A 36 -12.79 0.55 -3.66
C GLY A 36 -11.84 1.44 -2.85
N THR A 37 -10.71 1.77 -3.47
CA THR A 37 -9.66 2.59 -2.87
C THR A 37 -10.10 4.05 -2.79
N ARG A 38 -9.78 4.71 -1.67
CA ARG A 38 -9.95 6.16 -1.48
C ARG A 38 -8.62 6.87 -1.62
N PHE A 39 -8.62 8.06 -2.18
CA PHE A 39 -7.41 8.83 -2.48
C PHE A 39 -7.30 10.11 -1.69
N ARG A 40 -8.38 10.49 -0.96
CA ARG A 40 -8.46 11.63 -0.05
C ARG A 40 -9.23 11.23 1.22
N VAL A 41 -8.94 11.90 2.32
CA VAL A 41 -9.67 11.67 3.59
C VAL A 41 -11.16 12.00 3.42
N GLU A 42 -11.48 13.07 2.71
CA GLU A 42 -12.87 13.51 2.45
C GLU A 42 -13.71 12.51 1.64
N GLU A 43 -13.08 11.55 0.96
CA GLU A 43 -13.76 10.48 0.22
C GLU A 43 -14.05 9.26 1.09
N MET A 44 -13.53 9.21 2.31
CA MET A 44 -13.72 8.08 3.21
C MET A 44 -15.14 8.09 3.78
N GLN A 45 -15.67 6.89 3.99
CA GLN A 45 -16.97 6.76 4.66
C GLN A 45 -16.86 7.17 6.13
N SER A 46 -17.94 7.78 6.66
CA SER A 46 -18.01 8.23 8.05
C SER A 46 -17.78 7.11 9.05
N GLU A 47 -18.22 5.88 8.73
CA GLU A 47 -17.99 4.69 9.55
C GLU A 47 -16.50 4.38 9.78
N ILE A 48 -15.63 4.83 8.87
CA ILE A 48 -14.17 4.69 9.02
C ILE A 48 -13.59 5.88 9.78
N THR A 49 -14.00 7.10 9.45
CA THR A 49 -13.46 8.31 10.07
C THR A 49 -13.92 8.49 11.51
N ASP A 50 -15.14 8.08 11.83
CA ASP A 50 -15.73 8.26 13.16
C ASP A 50 -15.11 7.34 14.23
N ILE A 51 -14.50 6.22 13.83
CA ILE A 51 -13.79 5.31 14.76
C ILE A 51 -12.31 5.66 14.94
N ALA A 52 -11.78 6.61 14.16
CA ALA A 52 -10.37 6.98 14.23
C ALA A 52 -10.13 7.96 15.39
N ASP A 53 -9.19 7.63 16.27
CA ASP A 53 -8.76 8.56 17.33
C ASP A 53 -7.96 9.74 16.77
N VAL A 54 -7.23 9.51 15.68
CA VAL A 54 -6.42 10.52 14.99
C VAL A 54 -6.55 10.34 13.50
N ILE A 55 -6.78 11.44 12.78
CA ILE A 55 -6.78 11.48 11.31
C ILE A 55 -5.62 12.39 10.88
N ILE A 56 -4.77 11.86 10.02
CA ILE A 56 -3.66 12.60 9.42
C ILE A 56 -3.93 12.74 7.93
N ASP A 57 -4.21 13.97 7.51
CA ASP A 57 -4.56 14.30 6.13
C ASP A 57 -3.42 15.05 5.44
N TYR A 58 -2.84 14.44 4.41
CA TYR A 58 -1.87 15.05 3.51
C TYR A 58 -2.47 15.43 2.13
N GLY A 59 -3.79 15.43 2.03
CA GLY A 59 -4.50 15.72 0.79
C GLY A 59 -4.51 14.55 -0.18
N LEU A 60 -4.45 14.86 -1.48
CA LEU A 60 -4.55 13.86 -2.53
C LEU A 60 -3.36 12.89 -2.53
N MET A 61 -3.64 11.60 -2.54
CA MET A 61 -2.65 10.54 -2.59
C MET A 61 -1.75 10.66 -3.82
N LYS A 62 -0.44 10.52 -3.64
CA LYS A 62 0.59 10.73 -4.68
C LYS A 62 0.34 9.94 -5.97
N TYR A 63 -0.09 8.70 -5.84
CA TYR A 63 -0.27 7.79 -6.99
C TYR A 63 -1.74 7.57 -7.36
N HIS A 64 -2.61 8.55 -7.06
CA HIS A 64 -4.04 8.49 -7.37
C HIS A 64 -4.35 8.24 -8.85
N SER A 65 -3.48 8.70 -9.76
CA SER A 65 -3.65 8.52 -11.21
C SER A 65 -3.66 7.06 -11.67
N TYR A 66 -3.11 6.14 -10.88
CA TYR A 66 -3.22 4.71 -11.15
C TYR A 66 -4.63 4.15 -10.92
N ALA A 67 -5.50 4.89 -10.21
CA ALA A 67 -6.83 4.44 -9.80
C ALA A 67 -6.84 3.03 -9.15
N ALA A 68 -5.78 2.68 -8.46
CA ALA A 68 -5.54 1.35 -7.92
C ALA A 68 -4.96 1.40 -6.51
N SER A 69 -5.10 0.30 -5.78
CA SER A 69 -4.40 0.05 -4.52
C SER A 69 -2.93 -0.28 -4.74
N SER A 70 -2.21 -0.54 -3.64
CA SER A 70 -0.82 -1.01 -3.68
C SER A 70 -0.68 -2.31 -4.46
N THR A 71 0.44 -2.47 -5.16
CA THR A 71 0.87 -3.75 -5.71
C THR A 71 1.12 -4.75 -4.57
N LEU A 72 0.69 -5.99 -4.75
CA LEU A 72 0.88 -7.07 -3.79
C LEU A 72 1.61 -8.24 -4.46
N LEU A 73 2.81 -8.53 -3.96
CA LEU A 73 3.69 -9.57 -4.48
C LEU A 73 3.94 -10.64 -3.41
N ASP A 74 4.01 -11.88 -3.84
CA ASP A 74 4.67 -12.95 -3.11
C ASP A 74 6.12 -13.03 -3.58
N VAL A 75 7.03 -12.55 -2.74
CA VAL A 75 8.46 -12.49 -3.07
C VAL A 75 9.15 -13.85 -2.98
N GLU A 76 8.58 -14.81 -2.24
CA GLU A 76 9.11 -16.16 -2.13
C GLU A 76 8.88 -16.95 -3.41
N ASN A 77 7.68 -16.86 -3.97
CA ASN A 77 7.28 -17.59 -5.18
C ASN A 77 7.36 -16.73 -6.45
N CYS A 78 7.75 -15.47 -6.34
CA CYS A 78 7.81 -14.50 -7.45
C CYS A 78 6.48 -14.39 -8.22
N THR A 79 5.37 -14.38 -7.47
CA THR A 79 4.03 -14.27 -8.05
C THR A 79 3.36 -12.95 -7.71
N VAL A 80 2.38 -12.55 -8.51
CA VAL A 80 1.64 -11.30 -8.34
C VAL A 80 0.23 -11.62 -7.85
N HIS A 81 -0.09 -11.18 -6.63
CA HIS A 81 -1.44 -11.30 -6.08
C HIS A 81 -2.35 -10.14 -6.49
N ARG A 82 -1.76 -8.95 -6.69
CA ARG A 82 -2.50 -7.78 -7.16
C ARG A 82 -1.58 -6.84 -7.94
N TYR A 83 -2.00 -6.51 -9.15
CA TYR A 83 -1.38 -5.48 -9.98
C TYR A 83 -1.90 -4.11 -9.53
N GLY A 84 -1.08 -3.33 -8.89
CA GLY A 84 -1.45 -2.04 -8.31
C GLY A 84 -0.55 -0.90 -8.76
N VAL A 85 -0.44 0.11 -7.93
CA VAL A 85 0.40 1.27 -8.22
C VAL A 85 1.87 0.89 -8.44
N CYS A 86 2.51 1.54 -9.40
CA CYS A 86 3.94 1.39 -9.72
C CYS A 86 4.38 -0.05 -10.09
N TYR A 87 3.47 -0.92 -10.52
CA TYR A 87 3.81 -2.31 -10.83
C TYR A 87 4.98 -2.42 -11.82
N GLU A 88 4.92 -1.66 -12.92
CA GLU A 88 5.93 -1.70 -13.97
C GLU A 88 7.32 -1.29 -13.46
N ASN A 89 7.37 -0.30 -12.57
CA ASN A 89 8.62 0.13 -11.94
C ASN A 89 9.18 -0.95 -11.01
N ILE A 90 8.32 -1.60 -10.23
CA ILE A 90 8.71 -2.71 -9.34
C ILE A 90 9.25 -3.87 -10.16
N ALA A 91 8.55 -4.27 -11.22
CA ALA A 91 8.96 -5.35 -12.12
C ALA A 91 10.32 -5.07 -12.77
N GLU A 92 10.54 -3.82 -13.23
CA GLU A 92 11.81 -3.41 -13.82
C GLU A 92 12.97 -3.40 -12.81
N ILE A 93 12.73 -2.94 -11.57
CA ILE A 93 13.73 -2.98 -10.50
C ILE A 93 14.12 -4.42 -10.18
N LEU A 94 13.14 -5.32 -10.03
CA LEU A 94 13.41 -6.73 -9.74
C LEU A 94 14.16 -7.41 -10.88
N ARG A 95 13.80 -7.14 -12.12
CA ARG A 95 14.49 -7.66 -13.28
C ARG A 95 15.95 -7.17 -13.33
N ARG A 96 16.17 -5.86 -13.14
CA ARG A 96 17.47 -5.22 -13.29
C ARG A 96 18.47 -5.59 -12.20
N HIS A 97 18.01 -5.63 -10.94
CA HIS A 97 18.91 -5.78 -9.79
C HIS A 97 18.94 -7.18 -9.19
N PHE A 98 17.92 -8.00 -9.45
CA PHE A 98 17.78 -9.31 -8.83
C PHE A 98 17.60 -10.45 -9.84
N ASP A 99 17.56 -10.12 -11.13
CA ASP A 99 17.32 -11.09 -12.22
C ASP A 99 16.00 -11.86 -12.06
N VAL A 100 14.98 -11.19 -11.48
CA VAL A 100 13.64 -11.75 -11.27
C VAL A 100 12.70 -11.18 -12.31
N ALA A 101 12.12 -12.06 -13.13
CA ALA A 101 11.10 -11.70 -14.10
C ALA A 101 9.70 -11.94 -13.52
N LEU A 102 8.95 -10.86 -13.31
CA LEU A 102 7.54 -10.94 -12.95
C LEU A 102 6.65 -11.04 -14.21
N PRO A 103 5.46 -11.66 -14.13
CA PRO A 103 4.54 -11.74 -15.26
C PRO A 103 4.08 -10.34 -15.69
N PRO A 104 3.83 -10.12 -16.99
CA PRO A 104 3.30 -8.83 -17.45
C PRO A 104 1.91 -8.56 -16.85
N LYS A 105 1.60 -7.27 -16.63
CA LYS A 105 0.26 -6.89 -16.22
C LYS A 105 -0.74 -7.31 -17.31
N PRO A 106 -1.83 -8.00 -16.97
CA PRO A 106 -2.87 -8.33 -17.93
C PRO A 106 -3.39 -7.06 -18.62
N SER A 107 -3.59 -7.13 -19.92
CA SER A 107 -4.33 -6.08 -20.65
C SER A 107 -5.80 -6.17 -20.29
N ASP A 108 -6.40 -5.06 -19.97
CA ASP A 108 -7.85 -4.92 -19.74
C ASP A 108 -8.66 -5.27 -21.01
#